data_e5a9272612393406d60b760ba24f971f
#
_entry.id   e5a9272612393406d60b760ba24f971f
#
_cell.length_a   1.000
_cell.length_b   1.000
_cell.length_c   1.000
_cell.angle_alpha   90.00
_cell.angle_beta   90.00
_cell.angle_gamma   90.00
#
_symmetry.space_group_name_H-M   'P 1'
#
loop_
_entity.id
_entity.type
_entity.pdbx_description
1 polymer ?
#
loop_
_entity_poly.entity_id
_entity_poly.type
_entity_poly.pdbx_seq_one_letter_code
_entity_poly.pdbx_strand_id
1 'polypeptide(L)'
;MPIKVGINGYGRIGRNILRALYEANRQQEIQIVAINDLGDAQTNAHLTRYDTVHGKFNGDVTVDGDSMVVKGDRIKVLAERDPAKLPWGQLGVDFVFECTGLFTSKAKAGLHLQGGAKKVVISAPGEKDVDATIVYGVNDNTLKASHTVISNASCTTNCLAPLAKVLHDKIGIVSGVMTTIHSYTNDQVLTDVFHKDLRRARSATQSMIPTKTGAAAAVGLVLPELNGKLDGFAVRVPTINVSLVDLSFVAKRATSAEEINKLMKDAANGPLKGILAYSDGPLVSVDFNHDPASSTYDATMTKVIEGTLVKVCSWYDNEWGFSNRMLDTTIAWSKAG
;
A
#
# COMPACT_ATOMS: atom_id res chain seq x y z
N MET A 1 22.14 -6.60 -12.42
CA MET A 1 22.46 -5.76 -11.25
C MET A 1 21.15 -5.39 -10.58
N PRO A 2 21.08 -5.33 -9.25
CA PRO A 2 19.87 -4.90 -8.57
C PRO A 2 19.48 -3.46 -8.94
N ILE A 3 18.18 -3.18 -8.87
CA ILE A 3 17.64 -1.83 -9.08
C ILE A 3 18.04 -0.97 -7.87
N LYS A 4 18.70 0.16 -8.12
CA LYS A 4 19.09 1.08 -7.04
C LYS A 4 17.95 2.01 -6.67
N VAL A 5 17.58 2.02 -5.40
CA VAL A 5 16.44 2.76 -4.87
C VAL A 5 16.86 3.75 -3.80
N GLY A 6 16.32 4.97 -3.89
CA GLY A 6 16.30 5.95 -2.82
C GLY A 6 14.91 6.01 -2.20
N ILE A 7 14.81 6.15 -0.86
CA ILE A 7 13.54 6.34 -0.16
C ILE A 7 13.48 7.77 0.35
N ASN A 8 12.47 8.54 -0.07
CA ASN A 8 12.15 9.85 0.47
C ASN A 8 10.98 9.75 1.46
N GLY A 9 11.24 10.05 2.72
CA GLY A 9 10.31 9.80 3.84
C GLY A 9 10.50 8.41 4.45
N TYR A 10 11.21 8.35 5.57
CA TYR A 10 11.50 7.10 6.27
C TYR A 10 10.57 6.91 7.48
N GLY A 11 9.28 7.26 7.28
CA GLY A 11 8.18 7.01 8.21
C GLY A 11 7.74 5.55 8.20
N ARG A 12 6.48 5.28 8.58
CA ARG A 12 5.94 3.91 8.64
C ARG A 12 6.19 3.13 7.34
N ILE A 13 5.75 3.67 6.20
CA ILE A 13 5.82 2.96 4.92
C ILE A 13 7.26 2.82 4.43
N GLY A 14 8.06 3.90 4.45
CA GLY A 14 9.46 3.83 4.01
C GLY A 14 10.28 2.80 4.79
N ARG A 15 10.09 2.72 6.15
CA ARG A 15 10.75 1.69 6.97
C ARG A 15 10.24 0.28 6.66
N ASN A 16 8.94 0.11 6.49
CA ASN A 16 8.37 -1.20 6.21
C ASN A 16 8.77 -1.72 4.82
N ILE A 17 8.97 -0.84 3.83
CA ILE A 17 9.53 -1.24 2.53
C ILE A 17 10.95 -1.78 2.71
N LEU A 18 11.82 -1.10 3.46
CA LEU A 18 13.15 -1.59 3.75
C LEU A 18 13.08 -2.94 4.47
N ARG A 19 12.29 -3.04 5.54
CA ARG A 19 12.15 -4.28 6.30
C ARG A 19 11.63 -5.42 5.42
N ALA A 20 10.60 -5.18 4.62
CA ALA A 20 10.02 -6.19 3.71
C ALA A 20 11.06 -6.70 2.70
N LEU A 21 11.88 -5.81 2.15
CA LEU A 21 12.97 -6.18 1.24
C LEU A 21 13.94 -7.16 1.89
N TYR A 22 14.42 -6.84 3.12
CA TYR A 22 15.40 -7.66 3.81
C TYR A 22 14.82 -8.93 4.42
N GLU A 23 13.58 -8.89 4.89
CA GLU A 23 12.90 -10.06 5.46
C GLU A 23 12.53 -11.08 4.39
N ALA A 24 12.17 -10.60 3.19
CA ALA A 24 11.92 -11.46 2.04
C ALA A 24 13.19 -11.88 1.26
N ASN A 25 14.39 -11.46 1.70
CA ASN A 25 15.69 -11.72 1.06
C ASN A 25 15.75 -11.32 -0.42
N ARG A 26 15.19 -10.13 -0.75
CA ARG A 26 15.06 -9.64 -2.14
C ARG A 26 16.15 -8.64 -2.54
N GLN A 27 17.27 -8.58 -1.82
CA GLN A 27 18.37 -7.63 -2.08
C GLN A 27 19.05 -7.85 -3.44
N GLN A 28 18.88 -9.03 -4.03
CA GLN A 28 19.33 -9.31 -5.40
C GLN A 28 18.48 -8.62 -6.48
N GLU A 29 17.24 -8.25 -6.16
CA GLU A 29 16.33 -7.56 -7.06
C GLU A 29 16.42 -6.04 -6.88
N ILE A 30 16.42 -5.56 -5.63
CA ILE A 30 16.43 -4.14 -5.26
C ILE A 30 17.52 -3.89 -4.22
N GLN A 31 18.27 -2.81 -4.40
CA GLN A 31 19.23 -2.29 -3.43
C GLN A 31 18.81 -0.90 -2.98
N ILE A 32 18.51 -0.72 -1.70
CA ILE A 32 18.28 0.60 -1.12
C ILE A 32 19.65 1.23 -0.85
N VAL A 33 19.98 2.31 -1.55
CA VAL A 33 21.29 2.97 -1.46
C VAL A 33 21.26 4.22 -0.57
N ALA A 34 20.09 4.84 -0.42
CA ALA A 34 19.92 6.01 0.44
C ALA A 34 18.48 6.13 0.95
N ILE A 35 18.35 6.74 2.12
CA ILE A 35 17.11 7.23 2.68
C ILE A 35 17.23 8.72 2.94
N ASN A 36 16.16 9.46 2.74
CA ASN A 36 16.04 10.86 3.12
C ASN A 36 14.93 11.02 4.14
N ASP A 37 15.28 11.50 5.31
CA ASP A 37 14.35 11.79 6.40
C ASP A 37 14.93 12.90 7.28
N LEU A 38 14.07 13.64 7.97
CA LEU A 38 14.53 14.72 8.83
C LEU A 38 15.12 14.25 10.17
N GLY A 39 14.95 12.97 10.50
CA GLY A 39 15.62 12.30 11.60
C GLY A 39 17.06 11.94 11.26
N ASP A 40 17.93 11.86 12.28
CA ASP A 40 19.31 11.42 12.11
C ASP A 40 19.44 9.91 11.92
N ALA A 41 20.66 9.46 11.58
CA ALA A 41 20.95 8.05 11.32
C ALA A 41 20.72 7.16 12.59
N GLN A 42 20.95 7.68 13.78
CA GLN A 42 20.74 6.93 15.04
C GLN A 42 19.24 6.69 15.28
N THR A 43 18.42 7.72 15.12
CA THR A 43 16.97 7.61 15.26
C THR A 43 16.40 6.66 14.22
N ASN A 44 16.81 6.79 12.96
CA ASN A 44 16.35 5.92 11.88
C ASN A 44 16.77 4.46 12.09
N ALA A 45 18.00 4.21 12.54
CA ALA A 45 18.48 2.86 12.90
C ALA A 45 17.70 2.27 14.08
N HIS A 46 17.41 3.08 15.12
CA HIS A 46 16.62 2.65 16.26
C HIS A 46 15.21 2.21 15.83
N LEU A 47 14.52 3.04 15.07
CA LEU A 47 13.17 2.77 14.58
C LEU A 47 13.13 1.64 13.53
N THR A 48 14.24 1.35 12.85
CA THR A 48 14.35 0.17 11.98
C THR A 48 14.46 -1.12 12.80
N ARG A 49 15.21 -1.08 13.91
CA ARG A 49 15.38 -2.26 14.80
C ARG A 49 14.11 -2.60 15.57
N TYR A 50 13.38 -1.59 16.04
CA TYR A 50 12.27 -1.76 16.97
C TYR A 50 11.01 -1.11 16.41
N ASP A 51 9.97 -1.91 16.30
CA ASP A 51 8.68 -1.45 15.81
C ASP A 51 7.57 -2.02 16.70
N THR A 52 6.65 -1.16 17.13
CA THR A 52 5.55 -1.57 18.03
C THR A 52 4.59 -2.55 17.33
N VAL A 53 4.42 -2.41 16.01
CA VAL A 53 3.48 -3.20 15.22
C VAL A 53 4.13 -4.48 14.71
N HIS A 54 5.31 -4.34 14.09
CA HIS A 54 5.99 -5.43 13.38
C HIS A 54 7.12 -6.07 14.21
N GLY A 55 7.29 -5.64 15.46
CA GLY A 55 8.27 -6.22 16.36
C GLY A 55 9.74 -5.90 16.02
N LYS A 56 10.64 -6.65 16.61
CA LYS A 56 12.08 -6.47 16.40
C LYS A 56 12.49 -6.97 15.01
N PHE A 57 13.26 -6.14 14.29
CA PHE A 57 13.83 -6.52 12.99
C PHE A 57 14.79 -7.69 13.12
N ASN A 58 14.65 -8.68 12.25
CA ASN A 58 15.52 -9.86 12.23
C ASN A 58 16.79 -9.60 11.42
N GLY A 59 17.70 -8.86 11.99
CA GLY A 59 18.99 -8.55 11.37
C GLY A 59 19.72 -7.41 12.08
N ASP A 60 21.00 -7.30 11.82
CA ASP A 60 21.84 -6.25 12.39
C ASP A 60 21.53 -4.91 11.69
N VAL A 61 21.36 -3.89 12.51
CA VAL A 61 21.25 -2.50 12.07
C VAL A 61 22.21 -1.67 12.93
N THR A 62 23.22 -1.10 12.32
CA THR A 62 24.22 -0.26 12.99
C THR A 62 24.29 1.10 12.30
N VAL A 63 25.05 2.02 12.88
CA VAL A 63 25.31 3.34 12.31
C VAL A 63 26.81 3.52 12.15
N ASP A 64 27.21 4.02 10.98
CA ASP A 64 28.58 4.37 10.65
C ASP A 64 28.60 5.76 9.99
N GLY A 65 28.99 6.77 10.79
CA GLY A 65 28.91 8.16 10.40
C GLY A 65 27.47 8.61 10.08
N ASP A 66 27.25 9.09 8.88
CA ASP A 66 25.97 9.53 8.35
C ASP A 66 25.22 8.42 7.58
N SER A 67 25.56 7.19 7.82
CA SER A 67 24.97 6.04 7.14
C SER A 67 24.43 5.03 8.14
N MET A 68 23.33 4.40 7.77
CA MET A 68 22.80 3.21 8.43
C MET A 68 23.35 1.97 7.71
N VAL A 69 23.77 0.97 8.47
CA VAL A 69 24.24 -0.31 7.91
C VAL A 69 23.25 -1.39 8.32
N VAL A 70 22.61 -2.01 7.34
CA VAL A 70 21.56 -3.02 7.52
C VAL A 70 22.04 -4.34 6.93
N LYS A 71 22.23 -5.37 7.77
CA LYS A 71 22.79 -6.68 7.35
C LYS A 71 24.05 -6.56 6.48
N GLY A 72 24.88 -5.56 6.75
CA GLY A 72 26.12 -5.28 6.01
C GLY A 72 25.97 -4.27 4.86
N ASP A 73 24.78 -4.00 4.37
CA ASP A 73 24.56 -3.00 3.32
C ASP A 73 24.59 -1.58 3.90
N ARG A 74 25.42 -0.72 3.30
CA ARG A 74 25.56 0.67 3.69
C ARG A 74 24.53 1.53 2.98
N ILE A 75 23.68 2.21 3.76
CA ILE A 75 22.59 3.07 3.28
C ILE A 75 22.85 4.50 3.74
N LYS A 76 23.06 5.42 2.81
CA LYS A 76 23.27 6.84 3.10
C LYS A 76 22.01 7.45 3.73
N VAL A 77 22.17 8.20 4.81
CA VAL A 77 21.08 8.96 5.43
C VAL A 77 21.23 10.43 5.07
N LEU A 78 20.18 10.98 4.45
CA LEU A 78 20.09 12.38 4.02
C LEU A 78 19.01 13.07 4.82
N ALA A 79 19.08 14.43 4.92
CA ALA A 79 18.13 15.26 5.63
C ALA A 79 17.80 16.55 4.83
N GLU A 80 17.34 16.37 3.59
CA GLU A 80 17.01 17.47 2.68
C GLU A 80 15.48 17.58 2.52
N ARG A 81 14.94 18.80 2.64
CA ARG A 81 13.49 19.05 2.50
C ARG A 81 13.05 19.21 1.05
N ASP A 82 13.95 19.70 0.19
CA ASP A 82 13.68 19.97 -1.21
C ASP A 82 14.06 18.75 -2.07
N PRO A 83 13.09 18.01 -2.66
CA PRO A 83 13.39 16.83 -3.46
C PRO A 83 14.33 17.09 -4.64
N ALA A 84 14.32 18.31 -5.20
CA ALA A 84 15.18 18.68 -6.34
C ALA A 84 16.68 18.75 -5.98
N LYS A 85 17.00 18.92 -4.68
CA LYS A 85 18.38 19.00 -4.18
C LYS A 85 18.95 17.67 -3.71
N LEU A 86 18.14 16.62 -3.68
CA LEU A 86 18.60 15.29 -3.30
C LEU A 86 19.54 14.73 -4.38
N PRO A 87 20.72 14.22 -4.01
CA PRO A 87 21.78 13.86 -4.96
C PRO A 87 21.57 12.45 -5.57
N TRP A 88 20.35 12.16 -6.04
CA TRP A 88 19.99 10.83 -6.54
C TRP A 88 20.88 10.37 -7.69
N GLY A 89 21.21 11.26 -8.61
CA GLY A 89 22.10 10.95 -9.74
C GLY A 89 23.51 10.59 -9.29
N GLN A 90 24.07 11.28 -8.29
CA GLN A 90 25.40 11.00 -7.73
C GLN A 90 25.42 9.64 -7.01
N LEU A 91 24.31 9.24 -6.40
CA LEU A 91 24.13 7.96 -5.73
C LEU A 91 23.75 6.83 -6.68
N GLY A 92 23.53 7.15 -7.96
CA GLY A 92 23.15 6.19 -8.99
C GLY A 92 21.75 5.61 -8.80
N VAL A 93 20.82 6.37 -8.20
CA VAL A 93 19.45 5.94 -7.94
C VAL A 93 18.66 5.81 -9.24
N ASP A 94 18.10 4.63 -9.48
CA ASP A 94 17.21 4.38 -10.61
C ASP A 94 15.77 4.79 -10.27
N PHE A 95 15.27 4.40 -9.08
CA PHE A 95 13.92 4.67 -8.61
C PHE A 95 13.93 5.39 -7.27
N VAL A 96 13.04 6.36 -7.11
CA VAL A 96 12.72 6.94 -5.81
C VAL A 96 11.38 6.41 -5.33
N PHE A 97 11.32 5.92 -4.10
CA PHE A 97 10.08 5.70 -3.38
C PHE A 97 9.72 6.98 -2.62
N GLU A 98 8.67 7.66 -3.09
CA GLU A 98 8.15 8.85 -2.44
C GLU A 98 7.16 8.44 -1.34
N CYS A 99 7.64 8.46 -0.10
CA CYS A 99 6.93 7.94 1.08
C CYS A 99 6.58 9.03 2.11
N THR A 100 6.71 10.31 1.77
CA THR A 100 6.38 11.41 2.70
C THR A 100 4.88 11.68 2.78
N GLY A 101 4.12 11.32 1.75
CA GLY A 101 2.72 11.70 1.61
C GLY A 101 2.49 13.18 1.22
N LEU A 102 3.58 13.95 0.98
CA LEU A 102 3.51 15.38 0.65
C LEU A 102 3.57 15.64 -0.86
N PHE A 103 4.26 14.80 -1.61
CA PHE A 103 4.52 14.96 -3.03
C PHE A 103 3.73 13.92 -3.85
N THR A 104 2.42 14.15 -3.97
CA THR A 104 1.47 13.19 -4.57
C THR A 104 1.09 13.49 -6.01
N SER A 105 1.44 14.67 -6.55
CA SER A 105 1.28 15.01 -7.96
C SER A 105 2.54 14.69 -8.77
N LYS A 106 2.40 14.47 -10.07
CA LYS A 106 3.56 14.32 -10.99
C LYS A 106 4.46 15.55 -10.94
N ALA A 107 3.87 16.75 -10.89
CA ALA A 107 4.63 18.00 -10.82
C ALA A 107 5.53 18.06 -9.57
N LYS A 108 5.00 17.64 -8.40
CA LYS A 108 5.77 17.67 -7.13
C LYS A 108 6.73 16.49 -7.01
N ALA A 109 6.27 15.26 -7.24
CA ALA A 109 7.12 14.07 -7.16
C ALA A 109 8.20 14.06 -8.26
N GLY A 110 7.92 14.68 -9.41
CA GLY A 110 8.88 14.86 -10.49
C GLY A 110 10.11 15.72 -10.13
N LEU A 111 10.10 16.45 -9.01
CA LEU A 111 11.29 17.14 -8.50
C LEU A 111 12.44 16.16 -8.20
N HIS A 112 12.16 14.92 -7.85
CA HIS A 112 13.18 13.89 -7.70
C HIS A 112 13.95 13.60 -9.00
N LEU A 113 13.32 13.76 -10.17
CA LEU A 113 13.96 13.59 -11.47
C LEU A 113 15.01 14.69 -11.71
N GLN A 114 14.79 15.91 -11.17
CA GLN A 114 15.79 16.99 -11.19
C GLN A 114 17.01 16.65 -10.34
N GLY A 115 16.83 15.92 -9.24
CA GLY A 115 17.89 15.35 -8.41
C GLY A 115 18.65 14.19 -9.08
N GLY A 116 18.22 13.76 -10.27
CA GLY A 116 18.87 12.72 -11.07
C GLY A 116 18.30 11.32 -10.92
N ALA A 117 17.18 11.13 -10.23
CA ALA A 117 16.44 9.88 -10.27
C ALA A 117 15.87 9.64 -11.68
N LYS A 118 15.73 8.38 -12.09
CA LYS A 118 15.16 8.06 -13.41
C LYS A 118 13.63 7.91 -13.34
N LYS A 119 13.11 7.41 -12.25
CA LYS A 119 11.67 7.10 -12.06
C LYS A 119 11.27 7.33 -10.60
N VAL A 120 9.98 7.61 -10.38
CA VAL A 120 9.41 7.84 -9.04
C VAL A 120 8.16 7.00 -8.83
N VAL A 121 8.08 6.27 -7.72
CA VAL A 121 6.89 5.54 -7.28
C VAL A 121 6.34 6.21 -6.02
N ILE A 122 5.14 6.76 -6.10
CA ILE A 122 4.46 7.42 -4.98
C ILE A 122 3.76 6.35 -4.14
N SER A 123 4.04 6.31 -2.83
CA SER A 123 3.42 5.38 -1.87
C SER A 123 2.08 5.87 -1.30
N ALA A 124 1.33 6.60 -2.09
CA ALA A 124 0.05 7.19 -1.73
C ALA A 124 -0.82 7.33 -2.99
N PRO A 125 -2.13 7.57 -2.88
CA PRO A 125 -2.95 7.94 -4.03
C PRO A 125 -2.35 9.13 -4.77
N GLY A 126 -2.07 8.95 -6.06
CA GLY A 126 -1.56 10.01 -6.93
C GLY A 126 -2.66 11.00 -7.34
N GLU A 127 -2.27 12.23 -7.60
CA GLU A 127 -3.15 13.21 -8.24
C GLU A 127 -3.36 12.84 -9.73
N LYS A 128 -4.26 13.55 -10.40
CA LYS A 128 -4.67 13.21 -11.79
C LYS A 128 -3.57 13.32 -12.84
N ASP A 129 -2.49 13.99 -12.53
CA ASP A 129 -1.36 14.26 -13.44
C ASP A 129 -0.27 13.17 -13.43
N VAL A 130 -0.34 12.16 -12.55
CA VAL A 130 0.59 11.03 -12.58
C VAL A 130 0.43 10.20 -13.85
N ASP A 131 1.52 9.59 -14.32
CA ASP A 131 1.50 8.80 -15.57
C ASP A 131 0.58 7.58 -15.49
N ALA A 132 0.51 6.95 -14.33
CA ALA A 132 -0.39 5.83 -14.06
C ALA A 132 -0.61 5.64 -12.56
N THR A 133 -1.78 5.10 -12.20
CA THR A 133 -2.06 4.52 -10.90
C THR A 133 -2.08 3.00 -11.06
N ILE A 134 -1.22 2.33 -10.30
CA ILE A 134 -0.98 0.89 -10.44
C ILE A 134 -1.40 0.16 -9.17
N VAL A 135 -2.10 -0.95 -9.36
CA VAL A 135 -2.30 -2.00 -8.36
C VAL A 135 -1.73 -3.29 -8.95
N TYR A 136 -0.65 -3.77 -8.34
CA TYR A 136 0.05 -4.96 -8.80
C TYR A 136 -0.87 -6.19 -8.78
N GLY A 137 -0.85 -6.99 -9.86
CA GLY A 137 -1.75 -8.11 -10.09
C GLY A 137 -3.13 -7.73 -10.67
N VAL A 138 -3.39 -6.43 -10.86
CA VAL A 138 -4.64 -5.94 -11.45
C VAL A 138 -4.39 -5.26 -12.78
N ASN A 139 -3.53 -4.23 -12.81
CA ASN A 139 -3.24 -3.46 -14.01
C ASN A 139 -1.75 -3.15 -14.21
N ASP A 140 -0.84 -3.88 -13.57
CA ASP A 140 0.61 -3.70 -13.73
C ASP A 140 1.09 -3.96 -15.17
N ASN A 141 0.31 -4.68 -15.98
CA ASN A 141 0.54 -4.83 -17.42
C ASN A 141 0.36 -3.52 -18.22
N THR A 142 -0.16 -2.46 -17.62
CA THR A 142 -0.27 -1.12 -18.24
C THR A 142 0.96 -0.25 -18.04
N LEU A 143 1.94 -0.72 -17.26
CA LEU A 143 3.21 -0.03 -17.06
C LEU A 143 3.97 0.11 -18.40
N LYS A 144 4.60 1.28 -18.59
CA LYS A 144 5.39 1.60 -19.81
C LYS A 144 6.76 2.12 -19.45
N ALA A 145 7.75 1.86 -20.30
CA ALA A 145 9.08 2.42 -20.17
C ALA A 145 9.07 3.96 -20.13
N SER A 146 8.14 4.60 -20.86
CA SER A 146 8.00 6.05 -20.95
C SER A 146 7.40 6.72 -19.71
N HIS A 147 6.79 5.97 -18.79
CA HIS A 147 6.32 6.54 -17.52
C HIS A 147 7.51 6.99 -16.67
N THR A 148 7.36 8.09 -15.96
CA THR A 148 8.38 8.68 -15.09
C THR A 148 7.93 8.81 -13.65
N VAL A 149 6.63 9.04 -13.40
CA VAL A 149 6.04 9.16 -12.07
C VAL A 149 4.74 8.36 -12.02
N ILE A 150 4.69 7.32 -11.22
CA ILE A 150 3.48 6.52 -11.01
C ILE A 150 3.07 6.53 -9.53
N SER A 151 1.80 6.23 -9.28
CA SER A 151 1.27 5.96 -7.94
C SER A 151 1.02 4.47 -7.75
N ASN A 152 1.37 3.95 -6.57
CA ASN A 152 1.01 2.59 -6.14
C ASN A 152 -0.39 2.54 -5.48
N ALA A 153 -1.25 3.54 -5.75
CA ALA A 153 -2.57 3.70 -5.15
C ALA A 153 -2.54 3.81 -3.61
N SER A 154 -3.63 3.45 -2.94
CA SER A 154 -3.70 3.33 -1.49
C SER A 154 -3.66 1.87 -1.03
N CYS A 155 -3.38 1.64 0.25
CA CYS A 155 -3.47 0.29 0.84
C CYS A 155 -4.88 -0.29 0.69
N THR A 156 -5.92 0.52 0.90
CA THR A 156 -7.31 0.11 0.73
C THR A 156 -7.63 -0.24 -0.74
N THR A 157 -7.14 0.55 -1.70
CA THR A 157 -7.32 0.23 -3.14
C THR A 157 -6.59 -1.06 -3.51
N ASN A 158 -5.39 -1.29 -2.96
CA ASN A 158 -4.65 -2.54 -3.16
C ASN A 158 -5.39 -3.77 -2.59
N CYS A 159 -6.16 -3.61 -1.51
CA CYS A 159 -7.03 -4.66 -0.99
C CYS A 159 -8.29 -4.85 -1.86
N LEU A 160 -8.97 -3.75 -2.20
CA LEU A 160 -10.28 -3.80 -2.87
C LEU A 160 -10.18 -4.20 -4.34
N ALA A 161 -9.16 -3.73 -5.08
CA ALA A 161 -9.11 -3.92 -6.53
C ALA A 161 -8.95 -5.40 -6.95
N PRO A 162 -8.06 -6.23 -6.38
CA PRO A 162 -8.00 -7.65 -6.71
C PRO A 162 -9.29 -8.40 -6.34
N LEU A 163 -9.92 -8.07 -5.21
CA LEU A 163 -11.22 -8.59 -4.81
C LEU A 163 -12.30 -8.24 -5.84
N ALA A 164 -12.43 -6.95 -6.18
CA ALA A 164 -13.40 -6.45 -7.13
C ALA A 164 -13.19 -7.02 -8.54
N LYS A 165 -11.93 -7.21 -8.97
CA LYS A 165 -11.58 -7.82 -10.26
C LYS A 165 -12.16 -9.21 -10.39
N VAL A 166 -11.89 -10.10 -9.43
CA VAL A 166 -12.42 -11.48 -9.46
C VAL A 166 -13.94 -11.50 -9.49
N LEU A 167 -14.59 -10.69 -8.64
CA LEU A 167 -16.04 -10.60 -8.56
C LEU A 167 -16.65 -10.05 -9.88
N HIS A 168 -16.05 -9.00 -10.42
CA HIS A 168 -16.54 -8.39 -11.66
C HIS A 168 -16.37 -9.32 -12.86
N ASP A 169 -15.20 -9.92 -13.01
CA ASP A 169 -14.89 -10.83 -14.13
C ASP A 169 -15.80 -12.08 -14.14
N LYS A 170 -16.23 -12.57 -12.97
CA LYS A 170 -16.93 -13.84 -12.84
C LYS A 170 -18.44 -13.71 -12.67
N ILE A 171 -18.93 -12.73 -11.94
CA ILE A 171 -20.36 -12.56 -11.66
C ILE A 171 -20.89 -11.19 -12.06
N GLY A 172 -20.01 -10.22 -12.35
CA GLY A 172 -20.34 -8.84 -12.69
C GLY A 172 -20.74 -8.03 -11.45
N ILE A 173 -20.24 -6.81 -11.35
CA ILE A 173 -20.65 -5.81 -10.36
C ILE A 173 -21.48 -4.75 -11.11
N VAL A 174 -22.73 -4.57 -10.70
CA VAL A 174 -23.60 -3.51 -11.22
C VAL A 174 -23.27 -2.19 -10.51
N SER A 175 -23.34 -2.20 -9.20
CA SER A 175 -22.96 -1.09 -8.31
C SER A 175 -22.69 -1.63 -6.90
N GLY A 176 -21.95 -0.90 -6.10
CA GLY A 176 -21.66 -1.31 -4.72
C GLY A 176 -21.19 -0.17 -3.85
N VAL A 177 -21.28 -0.40 -2.55
CA VAL A 177 -20.75 0.50 -1.51
C VAL A 177 -19.75 -0.25 -0.64
N MET A 178 -18.66 0.42 -0.31
CA MET A 178 -17.58 -0.13 0.51
C MET A 178 -17.40 0.71 1.78
N THR A 179 -17.29 0.03 2.89
CA THR A 179 -16.78 0.63 4.13
C THR A 179 -15.43 -0.02 4.45
N THR A 180 -14.39 0.76 4.64
CA THR A 180 -13.19 0.22 5.26
C THR A 180 -13.18 0.53 6.75
N ILE A 181 -13.18 -0.51 7.56
CA ILE A 181 -12.89 -0.46 8.99
C ILE A 181 -11.37 -0.44 9.10
N HIS A 182 -10.83 0.77 9.30
CA HIS A 182 -9.41 1.02 9.09
C HIS A 182 -8.69 1.35 10.39
N SER A 183 -7.54 0.73 10.63
CA SER A 183 -6.66 1.13 11.71
C SER A 183 -6.32 2.62 11.62
N TYR A 184 -6.05 3.26 12.76
CA TYR A 184 -5.59 4.64 12.74
C TYR A 184 -4.17 4.74 12.13
N THR A 185 -3.85 5.88 11.57
CA THR A 185 -2.53 6.20 11.00
C THR A 185 -2.07 7.55 11.55
N ASN A 186 -0.86 7.99 11.19
CA ASN A 186 -0.33 9.29 11.61
C ASN A 186 -1.14 10.50 11.10
N ASP A 187 -2.13 10.29 10.24
CA ASP A 187 -3.12 11.32 9.86
C ASP A 187 -4.16 11.57 10.97
N GLN A 188 -4.32 10.64 11.89
CA GLN A 188 -5.14 10.80 13.08
C GLN A 188 -4.29 11.31 14.26
N VAL A 189 -4.97 11.92 15.24
CA VAL A 189 -4.34 12.51 16.42
C VAL A 189 -4.56 11.65 17.66
N LEU A 190 -3.61 11.68 18.62
CA LEU A 190 -3.72 10.92 19.88
C LEU A 190 -4.77 11.51 20.81
N THR A 191 -4.81 12.84 20.91
CA THR A 191 -5.77 13.59 21.73
C THR A 191 -6.41 14.69 20.88
N ASP A 192 -7.53 15.25 21.32
CA ASP A 192 -8.26 16.28 20.59
C ASP A 192 -7.35 17.50 20.32
N VAL A 193 -7.15 17.83 19.04
CA VAL A 193 -6.31 18.94 18.61
C VAL A 193 -6.83 19.48 17.27
N PHE A 194 -6.38 20.68 16.90
CA PHE A 194 -6.77 21.28 15.61
C PHE A 194 -6.46 20.36 14.42
N HIS A 195 -7.49 20.13 13.60
CA HIS A 195 -7.40 19.46 12.31
C HIS A 195 -8.47 20.04 11.37
N LYS A 196 -8.18 20.11 10.07
CA LYS A 196 -9.13 20.65 9.05
C LYS A 196 -10.43 19.83 8.98
N ASP A 197 -10.36 18.53 9.16
CA ASP A 197 -11.51 17.64 9.30
C ASP A 197 -11.84 17.53 10.80
N LEU A 198 -13.02 18.00 11.20
CA LEU A 198 -13.45 18.03 12.60
C LEU A 198 -13.57 16.63 13.23
N ARG A 199 -13.85 15.61 12.46
CA ARG A 199 -13.86 14.22 12.96
C ARG A 199 -12.45 13.71 13.22
N ARG A 200 -11.48 14.02 12.33
CA ARG A 200 -10.06 13.67 12.53
C ARG A 200 -9.37 14.50 13.60
N ALA A 201 -9.99 15.59 14.05
CA ALA A 201 -9.54 16.39 15.20
C ALA A 201 -9.69 15.66 16.54
N ARG A 202 -10.39 14.51 16.57
CA ARG A 202 -10.68 13.77 17.79
C ARG A 202 -9.72 12.61 18.01
N SER A 203 -9.58 12.20 19.28
CA SER A 203 -8.67 11.14 19.70
C SER A 203 -8.95 9.82 18.98
N ALA A 204 -7.96 9.35 18.21
CA ALA A 204 -8.04 8.10 17.46
C ALA A 204 -7.98 6.86 18.34
N THR A 205 -7.41 6.97 19.54
CA THR A 205 -7.23 5.85 20.47
C THR A 205 -8.47 5.54 21.28
N GLN A 206 -9.47 6.46 21.27
CA GLN A 206 -10.68 6.36 22.07
C GLN A 206 -11.98 6.43 21.23
N SER A 207 -11.87 6.67 19.91
CA SER A 207 -13.05 6.96 19.09
C SER A 207 -13.02 6.20 17.77
N MET A 208 -14.21 5.78 17.31
CA MET A 208 -14.42 5.43 15.91
C MET A 208 -14.64 6.72 15.12
N ILE A 209 -13.88 6.93 14.06
CA ILE A 209 -13.85 8.18 13.28
C ILE A 209 -14.29 7.92 11.84
N PRO A 210 -15.58 8.16 11.49
CA PRO A 210 -16.00 8.12 10.10
C PRO A 210 -15.32 9.25 9.31
N THR A 211 -14.78 8.92 8.14
CA THR A 211 -14.05 9.90 7.31
C THR A 211 -14.14 9.54 5.84
N LYS A 212 -13.89 10.50 4.98
CA LYS A 212 -13.85 10.28 3.54
C LYS A 212 -12.68 9.38 3.14
N THR A 213 -12.88 8.58 2.10
CA THR A 213 -11.81 7.87 1.39
C THR A 213 -12.10 7.89 -0.11
N GLY A 214 -11.09 8.10 -0.92
CA GLY A 214 -11.18 7.95 -2.37
C GLY A 214 -10.90 6.52 -2.86
N ALA A 215 -10.67 5.58 -1.95
CA ALA A 215 -10.16 4.25 -2.32
C ALA A 215 -11.13 3.44 -3.18
N ALA A 216 -12.45 3.54 -2.94
CA ALA A 216 -13.46 2.85 -3.74
C ALA A 216 -13.56 3.45 -5.16
N ALA A 217 -13.63 4.77 -5.25
CA ALA A 217 -13.65 5.46 -6.54
C ALA A 217 -12.34 5.24 -7.33
N ALA A 218 -11.19 5.12 -6.63
CA ALA A 218 -9.89 4.85 -7.25
C ALA A 218 -9.80 3.47 -7.90
N VAL A 219 -10.69 2.52 -7.57
CA VAL A 219 -10.78 1.24 -8.29
C VAL A 219 -11.08 1.47 -9.76
N GLY A 220 -11.89 2.48 -10.12
CA GLY A 220 -12.15 2.86 -11.50
C GLY A 220 -10.94 3.35 -12.29
N LEU A 221 -9.82 3.73 -11.62
CA LEU A 221 -8.57 4.09 -12.28
C LEU A 221 -7.78 2.86 -12.74
N VAL A 222 -7.94 1.74 -12.05
CA VAL A 222 -7.20 0.49 -12.31
C VAL A 222 -8.07 -0.59 -12.97
N LEU A 223 -9.39 -0.49 -12.83
CA LEU A 223 -10.43 -1.29 -13.48
C LEU A 223 -11.45 -0.34 -14.11
N PRO A 224 -11.21 0.18 -15.33
CA PRO A 224 -12.05 1.20 -15.96
C PRO A 224 -13.54 0.81 -16.09
N GLU A 225 -13.83 -0.47 -16.22
CA GLU A 225 -15.19 -1.02 -16.27
C GLU A 225 -15.98 -0.84 -14.97
N LEU A 226 -15.30 -0.56 -13.86
CA LEU A 226 -15.91 -0.26 -12.55
C LEU A 226 -15.96 1.25 -12.25
N ASN A 227 -15.55 2.10 -13.19
CA ASN A 227 -15.60 3.54 -12.99
C ASN A 227 -17.04 4.02 -12.70
N GLY A 228 -17.21 4.74 -11.58
CA GLY A 228 -18.51 5.23 -11.12
C GLY A 228 -19.46 4.18 -10.53
N LYS A 229 -19.05 2.91 -10.44
CA LYS A 229 -19.90 1.83 -9.90
C LYS A 229 -19.64 1.55 -8.42
N LEU A 230 -18.49 1.96 -7.88
CA LEU A 230 -18.12 1.77 -6.47
C LEU A 230 -17.89 3.12 -5.81
N ASP A 231 -18.44 3.27 -4.60
CA ASP A 231 -18.17 4.40 -3.70
C ASP A 231 -18.10 3.90 -2.25
N GLY A 232 -17.73 4.76 -1.32
CA GLY A 232 -17.65 4.37 0.06
C GLY A 232 -16.97 5.38 0.98
N PHE A 233 -16.75 4.95 2.22
CA PHE A 233 -16.10 5.76 3.25
C PHE A 233 -15.23 4.88 4.15
N ALA A 234 -14.44 5.51 5.01
CA ALA A 234 -13.64 4.84 6.02
C ALA A 234 -14.20 5.10 7.41
N VAL A 235 -14.09 4.12 8.29
CA VAL A 235 -14.23 4.28 9.74
C VAL A 235 -12.88 3.95 10.37
N ARG A 236 -12.18 4.97 10.89
CA ARG A 236 -10.97 4.72 11.67
C ARG A 236 -11.35 4.19 13.03
N VAL A 237 -10.67 3.14 13.46
CA VAL A 237 -10.94 2.47 14.73
C VAL A 237 -9.70 2.45 15.63
N PRO A 238 -9.85 2.30 16.97
CA PRO A 238 -8.73 2.23 17.92
C PRO A 238 -7.91 0.94 17.79
N THR A 239 -7.42 0.66 16.60
CA THR A 239 -6.59 -0.50 16.26
C THR A 239 -5.34 0.01 15.56
N ILE A 240 -4.16 -0.46 15.97
CA ILE A 240 -2.88 0.10 15.53
C ILE A 240 -2.52 -0.29 14.09
N ASN A 241 -2.90 -1.51 13.67
CA ASN A 241 -2.62 -2.05 12.34
C ASN A 241 -3.65 -3.11 11.97
N VAL A 242 -3.70 -3.45 10.69
CA VAL A 242 -4.67 -4.30 10.01
C VAL A 242 -6.04 -3.66 9.91
N SER A 243 -6.55 -3.68 8.72
CA SER A 243 -7.82 -3.06 8.34
C SER A 243 -8.69 -4.08 7.59
N LEU A 244 -9.99 -3.80 7.51
CA LEU A 244 -10.97 -4.66 6.86
C LEU A 244 -11.73 -3.86 5.80
N VAL A 245 -11.76 -4.36 4.57
CA VAL A 245 -12.72 -3.94 3.53
C VAL A 245 -14.01 -4.72 3.72
N ASP A 246 -15.12 -4.01 3.83
CA ASP A 246 -16.49 -4.51 3.81
C ASP A 246 -17.16 -3.99 2.54
N LEU A 247 -17.33 -4.87 1.55
CA LEU A 247 -17.95 -4.53 0.26
C LEU A 247 -19.33 -5.16 0.15
N SER A 248 -20.36 -4.33 -0.03
CA SER A 248 -21.70 -4.76 -0.42
C SER A 248 -21.97 -4.32 -1.85
N PHE A 249 -22.43 -5.23 -2.71
CA PHE A 249 -22.68 -4.91 -4.13
C PHE A 249 -23.84 -5.72 -4.71
N VAL A 250 -24.39 -5.21 -5.80
CA VAL A 250 -25.39 -5.91 -6.61
C VAL A 250 -24.66 -6.66 -7.72
N ALA A 251 -24.81 -7.98 -7.74
CA ALA A 251 -24.28 -8.83 -8.79
C ALA A 251 -25.14 -8.74 -10.05
N LYS A 252 -24.49 -8.85 -11.24
CA LYS A 252 -25.18 -8.82 -12.54
C LYS A 252 -25.99 -10.08 -12.80
N ARG A 253 -25.63 -11.20 -12.18
CA ARG A 253 -26.34 -12.48 -12.22
C ARG A 253 -26.51 -13.07 -10.85
N ALA A 254 -27.44 -14.01 -10.73
CA ALA A 254 -27.58 -14.77 -9.49
C ALA A 254 -26.31 -15.59 -9.17
N THR A 255 -26.00 -15.66 -7.88
CA THR A 255 -24.84 -16.35 -7.31
C THR A 255 -25.16 -16.89 -5.91
N SER A 256 -24.24 -17.59 -5.30
CA SER A 256 -24.30 -18.07 -3.92
C SER A 256 -23.01 -17.79 -3.15
N ALA A 257 -23.05 -17.89 -1.84
CA ALA A 257 -21.87 -17.73 -0.99
C ALA A 257 -20.80 -18.79 -1.32
N GLU A 258 -21.22 -20.02 -1.58
CA GLU A 258 -20.35 -21.15 -1.95
C GLU A 258 -19.63 -20.87 -3.27
N GLU A 259 -20.36 -20.38 -4.28
CA GLU A 259 -19.78 -19.99 -5.56
C GLU A 259 -18.73 -18.90 -5.40
N ILE A 260 -19.06 -17.83 -4.67
CA ILE A 260 -18.15 -16.70 -4.43
C ILE A 260 -16.90 -17.17 -3.69
N ASN A 261 -17.05 -17.95 -2.62
CA ASN A 261 -15.94 -18.49 -1.85
C ASN A 261 -15.02 -19.35 -2.73
N LYS A 262 -15.61 -20.18 -3.60
CA LYS A 262 -14.86 -20.99 -4.56
C LYS A 262 -14.07 -20.11 -5.54
N LEU A 263 -14.69 -19.11 -6.13
CA LEU A 263 -14.05 -18.19 -7.07
C LEU A 263 -12.86 -17.46 -6.43
N MET A 264 -13.00 -17.01 -5.18
CA MET A 264 -11.94 -16.37 -4.43
C MET A 264 -10.80 -17.33 -4.10
N LYS A 265 -11.13 -18.54 -3.68
CA LYS A 265 -10.14 -19.58 -3.39
C LYS A 265 -9.34 -19.96 -4.63
N ASP A 266 -10.03 -20.13 -5.76
CA ASP A 266 -9.40 -20.45 -7.05
C ASP A 266 -8.46 -19.32 -7.51
N ALA A 267 -8.87 -18.05 -7.35
CA ALA A 267 -8.06 -16.90 -7.70
C ALA A 267 -6.82 -16.76 -6.79
N ALA A 268 -6.98 -16.98 -5.49
CA ALA A 268 -5.89 -16.91 -4.51
C ALA A 268 -4.84 -18.02 -4.74
N ASN A 269 -5.26 -19.20 -5.17
CA ASN A 269 -4.36 -20.31 -5.48
C ASN A 269 -3.82 -20.27 -6.91
N GLY A 270 -4.37 -19.42 -7.77
CA GLY A 270 -4.07 -19.30 -9.20
C GLY A 270 -3.49 -17.95 -9.58
N PRO A 271 -4.22 -17.16 -10.40
CA PRO A 271 -3.66 -15.95 -11.04
C PRO A 271 -3.29 -14.83 -10.07
N LEU A 272 -3.88 -14.81 -8.87
CA LEU A 272 -3.59 -13.79 -7.85
C LEU A 272 -2.80 -14.34 -6.66
N LYS A 273 -2.12 -15.48 -6.82
CA LYS A 273 -1.28 -16.06 -5.77
C LYS A 273 -0.23 -15.07 -5.28
N GLY A 274 -0.16 -14.87 -3.95
CA GLY A 274 0.73 -13.91 -3.30
C GLY A 274 0.21 -12.47 -3.25
N ILE A 275 -0.93 -12.20 -3.93
CA ILE A 275 -1.61 -10.89 -3.93
C ILE A 275 -2.94 -11.00 -3.19
N LEU A 276 -3.78 -11.96 -3.60
CA LEU A 276 -4.99 -12.36 -2.90
C LEU A 276 -4.71 -13.63 -2.10
N ALA A 277 -5.04 -13.62 -0.82
CA ALA A 277 -5.05 -14.79 0.05
C ALA A 277 -6.50 -15.15 0.42
N TYR A 278 -6.70 -16.31 1.02
CA TYR A 278 -8.00 -16.85 1.38
C TYR A 278 -7.97 -17.39 2.80
N SER A 279 -8.93 -17.00 3.61
CA SER A 279 -9.14 -17.51 4.98
C SER A 279 -10.56 -18.07 5.12
N ASP A 280 -10.70 -19.23 5.76
CA ASP A 280 -11.95 -19.83 6.20
C ASP A 280 -11.97 -20.09 7.72
N GLY A 281 -11.00 -19.52 8.44
CA GLY A 281 -10.89 -19.59 9.89
C GLY A 281 -11.58 -18.41 10.62
N PRO A 282 -11.93 -18.57 11.90
CA PRO A 282 -12.52 -17.52 12.72
C PRO A 282 -11.44 -16.55 13.27
N LEU A 283 -10.81 -15.81 12.35
CA LEU A 283 -9.68 -14.94 12.65
C LEU A 283 -10.11 -13.49 12.90
N VAL A 284 -9.22 -12.72 13.53
CA VAL A 284 -9.41 -11.30 13.82
C VAL A 284 -8.20 -10.47 13.31
N SER A 285 -8.26 -9.16 13.37
CA SER A 285 -7.28 -8.27 12.78
C SER A 285 -5.83 -8.60 13.13
N VAL A 286 -5.52 -8.92 14.38
CA VAL A 286 -4.13 -9.19 14.80
C VAL A 286 -3.52 -10.41 14.12
N ASP A 287 -4.33 -11.38 13.69
CA ASP A 287 -3.87 -12.59 13.02
C ASP A 287 -3.34 -12.32 11.59
N PHE A 288 -3.71 -11.18 11.03
CA PHE A 288 -3.24 -10.72 9.71
C PHE A 288 -2.11 -9.69 9.81
N ASN A 289 -1.60 -9.43 11.02
CA ASN A 289 -0.47 -8.54 11.18
C ASN A 289 0.77 -9.15 10.51
N HIS A 290 1.48 -8.34 9.73
CA HIS A 290 2.65 -8.77 8.98
C HIS A 290 2.33 -9.73 7.80
N ASP A 291 1.06 -9.78 7.34
CA ASP A 291 0.67 -10.52 6.15
C ASP A 291 1.15 -9.76 4.88
N PRO A 292 1.95 -10.37 4.01
CA PRO A 292 2.42 -9.73 2.78
C PRO A 292 1.36 -9.66 1.68
N ALA A 293 0.20 -10.33 1.82
CA ALA A 293 -0.87 -10.25 0.85
C ALA A 293 -1.49 -8.84 0.78
N SER A 294 -1.91 -8.42 -0.39
CA SER A 294 -2.67 -7.17 -0.57
C SER A 294 -4.07 -7.27 0.02
N SER A 295 -4.64 -8.47 0.01
CA SER A 295 -6.05 -8.73 0.31
C SER A 295 -6.20 -10.18 0.75
N THR A 296 -6.65 -10.42 1.97
CA THR A 296 -6.93 -11.76 2.49
C THR A 296 -8.44 -11.92 2.66
N TYR A 297 -9.06 -12.59 1.67
CA TYR A 297 -10.50 -12.80 1.61
C TYR A 297 -10.99 -13.65 2.79
N ASP A 298 -12.02 -13.18 3.48
CA ASP A 298 -12.66 -13.89 4.59
C ASP A 298 -13.93 -14.60 4.14
N ALA A 299 -13.82 -15.90 3.90
CA ALA A 299 -14.91 -16.73 3.40
C ALA A 299 -16.05 -16.92 4.44
N THR A 300 -15.77 -16.73 5.73
CA THR A 300 -16.76 -16.90 6.79
C THR A 300 -17.77 -15.75 6.82
N MET A 301 -17.42 -14.60 6.22
CA MET A 301 -18.22 -13.38 6.22
C MET A 301 -19.04 -13.19 4.94
N THR A 302 -18.98 -14.11 4.00
CA THR A 302 -19.73 -14.02 2.72
C THR A 302 -21.22 -14.17 2.95
N LYS A 303 -22.01 -13.22 2.46
CA LYS A 303 -23.48 -13.25 2.49
C LYS A 303 -24.04 -12.97 1.09
N VAL A 304 -25.09 -13.70 0.74
CA VAL A 304 -25.87 -13.47 -0.49
C VAL A 304 -27.33 -13.44 -0.12
N ILE A 305 -28.04 -12.37 -0.50
CA ILE A 305 -29.46 -12.19 -0.26
C ILE A 305 -30.14 -12.10 -1.65
N GLU A 306 -31.23 -12.83 -1.82
CA GLU A 306 -32.00 -12.91 -3.08
C GLU A 306 -31.14 -13.16 -4.32
N GLY A 307 -30.05 -13.90 -4.13
CA GLY A 307 -29.13 -14.33 -5.20
C GLY A 307 -28.27 -13.22 -5.79
N THR A 308 -28.57 -11.95 -5.56
CA THR A 308 -27.85 -10.83 -6.22
C THR A 308 -27.29 -9.77 -5.29
N LEU A 309 -27.83 -9.60 -4.09
CA LEU A 309 -27.21 -8.69 -3.11
C LEU A 309 -26.12 -9.45 -2.36
N VAL A 310 -24.89 -9.08 -2.61
CA VAL A 310 -23.69 -9.76 -2.11
C VAL A 310 -22.96 -8.88 -1.12
N LYS A 311 -22.53 -9.47 0.00
CA LYS A 311 -21.60 -8.87 0.97
C LYS A 311 -20.38 -9.75 1.13
N VAL A 312 -19.20 -9.17 1.03
CA VAL A 312 -17.90 -9.83 1.21
C VAL A 312 -16.96 -8.98 2.06
N CYS A 313 -16.06 -9.63 2.78
CA CYS A 313 -15.05 -8.97 3.58
C CYS A 313 -13.64 -9.45 3.17
N SER A 314 -12.67 -8.54 3.28
CA SER A 314 -11.26 -8.86 3.05
C SER A 314 -10.37 -8.08 3.99
N TRP A 315 -9.47 -8.79 4.67
CA TRP A 315 -8.45 -8.25 5.57
C TRP A 315 -7.22 -7.76 4.81
N TYR A 316 -6.53 -6.78 5.34
CA TYR A 316 -5.24 -6.36 4.81
C TYR A 316 -4.38 -5.70 5.89
N ASP A 317 -3.12 -6.09 5.94
CA ASP A 317 -2.13 -5.31 6.66
C ASP A 317 -1.84 -4.04 5.84
N ASN A 318 -2.39 -2.92 6.29
CA ASN A 318 -2.33 -1.65 5.57
C ASN A 318 -0.92 -1.04 5.49
N GLU A 319 0.03 -1.56 6.24
CA GLU A 319 1.44 -1.20 6.19
C GLU A 319 2.27 -2.25 5.44
N TRP A 320 2.21 -3.52 5.88
CA TRP A 320 3.10 -4.57 5.39
C TRP A 320 2.75 -5.06 3.99
N GLY A 321 1.51 -5.39 3.74
CA GLY A 321 1.05 -5.81 2.40
C GLY A 321 1.32 -4.72 1.36
N PHE A 322 0.99 -3.46 1.69
CA PHE A 322 1.26 -2.32 0.81
C PHE A 322 2.76 -2.11 0.54
N SER A 323 3.62 -2.27 1.56
CA SER A 323 5.07 -2.14 1.42
C SER A 323 5.66 -3.20 0.50
N ASN A 324 5.16 -4.44 0.54
CA ASN A 324 5.53 -5.49 -0.41
C ASN A 324 5.13 -5.13 -1.84
N ARG A 325 3.96 -4.53 -2.05
CA ARG A 325 3.52 -4.09 -3.40
C ARG A 325 4.37 -2.96 -3.96
N MET A 326 4.94 -2.10 -3.15
CA MET A 326 5.91 -1.11 -3.63
C MET A 326 7.12 -1.77 -4.29
N LEU A 327 7.62 -2.86 -3.72
CA LEU A 327 8.73 -3.63 -4.30
C LEU A 327 8.29 -4.32 -5.61
N ASP A 328 7.14 -5.00 -5.60
CA ASP A 328 6.66 -5.74 -6.76
C ASP A 328 6.34 -4.84 -7.95
N THR A 329 5.67 -3.72 -7.72
CA THR A 329 5.35 -2.71 -8.75
C THR A 329 6.63 -2.16 -9.38
N THR A 330 7.67 -1.90 -8.56
CA THR A 330 8.95 -1.39 -9.05
C THR A 330 9.67 -2.40 -9.93
N ILE A 331 9.69 -3.68 -9.53
CA ILE A 331 10.30 -4.75 -10.31
C ILE A 331 9.53 -4.97 -11.63
N ALA A 332 8.20 -4.94 -11.59
CA ALA A 332 7.38 -5.03 -12.81
C ALA A 332 7.69 -3.86 -13.74
N TRP A 333 7.75 -2.63 -13.19
CA TRP A 333 8.04 -1.45 -14.01
C TRP A 333 9.45 -1.42 -14.58
N SER A 334 10.43 -1.96 -13.88
CA SER A 334 11.79 -2.08 -14.39
C SER A 334 11.92 -2.99 -15.62
N LYS A 335 10.96 -3.89 -15.81
CA LYS A 335 10.87 -4.86 -16.91
C LYS A 335 9.91 -4.42 -18.02
N ALA A 336 9.15 -3.36 -17.81
CA ALA A 336 8.21 -2.84 -18.82
C ALA A 336 8.97 -2.27 -20.01
N GLY A 337 8.62 -2.73 -21.22
CA GLY A 337 9.18 -2.33 -22.50
C GLY A 337 8.73 -0.93 -22.93
#